data_58fc54661dbaea07b488c2c327dcf943
#
_entry.id   58fc54661dbaea07b488c2c327dcf943
#
_cell.length_a   1.000
_cell.length_b   1.000
_cell.length_c   1.000
_cell.angle_alpha   90.00
_cell.angle_beta   90.00
_cell.angle_gamma   90.00
#
_symmetry.space_group_name_H-M   'P 1'
#
loop_
_entity.id
_entity.type
_entity.pdbx_description
1 polymer ?
#
loop_
_entity_poly.entity_id
_entity_poly.type
_entity_poly.pdbx_seq_one_letter_code
_entity_poly.pdbx_strand_id
1 'polypeptide(L)'
;MGFHKRFKDRRITANAVMPGGIMTPLQRHMAHEEMVAMGWIDPETGKIRDGFKTPEQGASTSVWAAVGAELEGVGGLYLENCNQAAPWTKEAPFAGVMPHALDPDSAERLWALSVETVGAG
;
A
#
# COMPACT_ATOMS: atom_id res chain seq x y z
N MET A 1 -3.83 11.36 0.43
CA MET A 1 -4.32 12.64 1.03
C MET A 1 -4.52 13.77 0.04
N GLY A 2 -3.49 14.31 -0.57
CA GLY A 2 -3.57 15.51 -1.42
C GLY A 2 -4.57 15.42 -2.57
N PHE A 3 -4.62 14.28 -3.28
CA PHE A 3 -5.57 14.05 -4.36
C PHE A 3 -7.01 14.05 -3.86
N HIS A 4 -7.33 13.26 -2.83
CA HIS A 4 -8.67 13.20 -2.26
C HIS A 4 -9.17 14.58 -1.80
N LYS A 5 -8.33 15.35 -1.08
CA LYS A 5 -8.67 16.70 -0.62
C LYS A 5 -9.13 17.62 -1.76
N ARG A 6 -8.51 17.51 -2.96
CA ARG A 6 -8.82 18.37 -4.12
C ARG A 6 -10.07 17.96 -4.90
N PHE A 7 -10.39 16.67 -4.86
CA PHE A 7 -11.43 16.12 -5.74
C PHE A 7 -12.65 15.54 -5.03
N LYS A 8 -12.68 15.58 -3.69
CA LYS A 8 -13.80 15.05 -2.89
C LYS A 8 -15.15 15.69 -3.27
N ASP A 9 -15.17 16.98 -3.54
CA ASP A 9 -16.39 17.72 -3.92
C ASP A 9 -16.91 17.31 -5.31
N ARG A 10 -16.08 16.64 -6.11
CA ARG A 10 -16.42 16.00 -7.40
C ARG A 10 -16.81 14.53 -7.26
N ARG A 11 -17.04 14.07 -6.03
CA ARG A 11 -17.32 12.66 -5.69
C ARG A 11 -16.20 11.70 -6.13
N ILE A 12 -14.96 12.18 -6.14
CA ILE A 12 -13.79 11.34 -6.42
C ILE A 12 -13.06 11.08 -5.10
N THR A 13 -12.97 9.80 -4.74
CA THR A 13 -12.19 9.34 -3.60
C THR A 13 -10.88 8.73 -4.06
N ALA A 14 -9.85 8.82 -3.21
CA ALA A 14 -8.58 8.18 -3.45
C ALA A 14 -8.01 7.67 -2.12
N ASN A 15 -7.66 6.40 -2.09
CA ASN A 15 -7.02 5.73 -0.96
C ASN A 15 -5.74 5.06 -1.43
N ALA A 16 -4.77 4.90 -0.54
CA ALA A 16 -3.58 4.10 -0.79
C ALA A 16 -3.79 2.71 -0.19
N VAL A 17 -3.38 1.67 -0.92
CA VAL A 17 -3.56 0.28 -0.50
C VAL A 17 -2.23 -0.42 -0.39
N MET A 18 -1.99 -1.10 0.73
CA MET A 18 -0.91 -2.06 0.93
C MET A 18 -1.46 -3.48 0.82
N PRO A 19 -1.23 -4.18 -0.28
CA PRO A 19 -1.75 -5.53 -0.46
C PRO A 19 -1.01 -6.57 0.40
N GLY A 20 0.19 -6.25 0.88
CA GLY A 20 1.08 -7.15 1.62
C GLY A 20 2.15 -7.78 0.74
N GLY A 21 2.94 -8.67 1.32
CA GLY A 21 3.87 -9.52 0.58
C GLY A 21 3.13 -10.68 -0.09
N ILE A 22 3.21 -10.76 -1.41
CA ILE A 22 2.57 -11.82 -2.19
C ILE A 22 3.61 -12.40 -3.15
N MET A 23 3.79 -13.71 -3.13
CA MET A 23 4.60 -14.39 -4.12
C MET A 23 3.79 -14.55 -5.41
N THR A 24 4.25 -13.88 -6.48
CA THR A 24 3.56 -13.82 -7.77
C THR A 24 4.57 -14.00 -8.91
N PRO A 25 4.14 -14.13 -10.17
CA PRO A 25 5.06 -14.09 -11.32
C PRO A 25 5.89 -12.81 -11.45
N LEU A 26 5.65 -11.78 -10.64
CA LEU A 26 6.48 -10.58 -10.60
C LEU A 26 7.94 -10.90 -10.23
N GLN A 27 8.14 -11.90 -9.35
CA GLN A 27 9.46 -12.34 -8.90
C GLN A 27 10.17 -13.30 -9.89
N ARG A 28 9.59 -13.56 -11.07
CA ARG A 28 10.14 -14.53 -12.06
C ARG A 28 11.58 -14.24 -12.52
N HIS A 29 12.06 -13.02 -12.34
CA HIS A 29 13.41 -12.60 -12.72
C HIS A 29 14.38 -12.54 -11.52
N MET A 30 13.91 -12.84 -10.32
CA MET A 30 14.75 -12.90 -9.13
C MET A 30 15.38 -14.29 -9.03
N ALA A 31 16.67 -14.35 -8.73
CA ALA A 31 17.33 -15.61 -8.46
C ALA A 31 16.82 -16.23 -7.15
N HIS A 32 16.79 -17.56 -7.09
CA HIS A 32 16.36 -18.27 -5.88
C HIS A 32 17.21 -17.87 -4.66
N GLU A 33 18.50 -17.73 -4.86
CA GLU A 33 19.47 -17.34 -3.83
C GLU A 33 19.19 -15.95 -3.27
N GLU A 34 18.72 -15.01 -4.10
CA GLU A 34 18.30 -13.67 -3.65
C GLU A 34 17.07 -13.76 -2.76
N MET A 35 16.07 -14.55 -3.15
CA MET A 35 14.86 -14.74 -2.34
C MET A 35 15.18 -15.42 -0.99
N VAL A 36 16.13 -16.35 -0.97
CA VAL A 36 16.63 -16.94 0.28
C VAL A 36 17.37 -15.89 1.12
N ALA A 37 18.24 -15.09 0.53
CA ALA A 37 18.98 -14.03 1.24
C ALA A 37 18.05 -12.96 1.82
N MET A 38 16.94 -12.64 1.14
CA MET A 38 15.89 -11.75 1.63
C MET A 38 14.99 -12.39 2.71
N GLY A 39 15.18 -13.67 2.99
CA GLY A 39 14.39 -14.41 3.94
C GLY A 39 12.96 -14.72 3.47
N TRP A 40 12.69 -14.69 2.18
CA TRP A 40 11.37 -15.02 1.61
C TRP A 40 11.17 -16.51 1.42
N ILE A 41 12.27 -17.22 1.20
CA ILE A 41 12.28 -18.67 1.05
C ILE A 41 13.15 -19.25 2.16
N ASP A 42 12.64 -20.29 2.77
CA ASP A 42 13.38 -21.07 3.76
C ASP A 42 14.47 -21.89 3.06
N PRO A 43 15.76 -21.74 3.43
CA PRO A 43 16.88 -22.41 2.75
C PRO A 43 16.89 -23.92 2.92
N GLU A 44 16.27 -24.46 3.98
CA GLU A 44 16.28 -25.88 4.26
C GLU A 44 15.11 -26.62 3.58
N THR A 45 13.95 -25.97 3.57
CA THR A 45 12.72 -26.59 3.05
C THR A 45 12.34 -26.15 1.65
N GLY A 46 12.92 -25.03 1.16
CA GLY A 46 12.56 -24.40 -0.12
C GLY A 46 11.16 -23.78 -0.13
N LYS A 47 10.48 -23.71 1.03
CA LYS A 47 9.13 -23.17 1.12
C LYS A 47 9.15 -21.67 1.32
N ILE A 48 8.10 -21.02 0.80
CA ILE A 48 7.84 -19.61 1.09
C ILE A 48 7.58 -19.48 2.58
N ARG A 49 8.25 -18.53 3.24
CA ARG A 49 8.09 -18.28 4.67
C ARG A 49 6.69 -17.77 5.00
N ASP A 50 6.27 -18.05 6.23
CA ASP A 50 5.03 -17.56 6.79
C ASP A 50 4.99 -16.02 6.73
N GLY A 51 3.79 -15.48 6.50
CA GLY A 51 3.56 -14.04 6.36
C GLY A 51 3.34 -13.58 4.90
N PHE A 52 3.68 -14.40 3.91
CA PHE A 52 3.24 -14.17 2.53
C PHE A 52 1.78 -14.55 2.35
N LYS A 53 1.07 -13.73 1.60
CA LYS A 53 -0.32 -13.94 1.23
C LYS A 53 -0.44 -14.72 -0.08
N THR A 54 -1.57 -15.40 -0.26
CA THR A 54 -1.95 -15.88 -1.60
C THR A 54 -2.34 -14.69 -2.50
N PRO A 55 -2.37 -14.83 -3.84
CA PRO A 55 -2.86 -13.78 -4.73
C PRO A 55 -4.26 -13.27 -4.37
N GLU A 56 -5.17 -14.15 -3.97
CA GLU A 56 -6.53 -13.82 -3.56
C GLU A 56 -6.54 -13.00 -2.26
N GLN A 57 -5.74 -13.39 -1.28
CA GLN A 57 -5.55 -12.63 -0.04
C GLN A 57 -4.92 -11.26 -0.31
N GLY A 58 -3.96 -11.19 -1.24
CA GLY A 58 -3.35 -9.94 -1.67
C GLY A 58 -4.34 -8.99 -2.34
N ALA A 59 -5.26 -9.52 -3.15
CA ALA A 59 -6.29 -8.75 -3.83
C ALA A 59 -7.39 -8.24 -2.88
N SER A 60 -7.61 -8.88 -1.74
CA SER A 60 -8.76 -8.63 -0.87
C SER A 60 -8.86 -7.16 -0.41
N THR A 61 -7.76 -6.55 0.01
CA THR A 61 -7.76 -5.13 0.44
C THR A 61 -8.11 -4.18 -0.71
N SER A 62 -7.65 -4.47 -1.93
CA SER A 62 -7.97 -3.67 -3.11
C SER A 62 -9.44 -3.79 -3.49
N VAL A 63 -10.00 -5.00 -3.43
CA VAL A 63 -11.43 -5.23 -3.67
C VAL A 63 -12.28 -4.53 -2.61
N TRP A 64 -11.93 -4.69 -1.35
CA TRP A 64 -12.62 -4.01 -0.25
C TRP A 64 -12.54 -2.48 -0.39
N ALA A 65 -11.39 -1.93 -0.77
CA ALA A 65 -11.23 -0.48 -1.01
C ALA A 65 -12.11 0.04 -2.15
N ALA A 66 -12.43 -0.82 -3.13
CA ALA A 66 -13.24 -0.45 -4.29
C ALA A 66 -14.75 -0.55 -4.04
N VAL A 67 -15.20 -1.52 -3.24
CA VAL A 67 -16.63 -1.86 -3.11
C VAL A 67 -17.14 -1.95 -1.67
N GLY A 68 -16.29 -1.72 -0.67
CA GLY A 68 -16.69 -1.70 0.74
C GLY A 68 -17.64 -0.54 1.03
N ALA A 69 -18.86 -0.85 1.48
CA ALA A 69 -19.89 0.16 1.72
C ALA A 69 -19.46 1.21 2.76
N GLU A 70 -18.65 0.81 3.72
CA GLU A 70 -18.08 1.67 4.76
C GLU A 70 -17.06 2.68 4.23
N LEU A 71 -16.57 2.49 3.00
CA LEU A 71 -15.63 3.39 2.33
C LEU A 71 -16.31 4.30 1.31
N GLU A 72 -17.62 4.23 1.17
CA GLU A 72 -18.35 5.12 0.26
C GLU A 72 -18.16 6.59 0.67
N GLY A 73 -17.64 7.39 -0.25
CA GLY A 73 -17.31 8.80 -0.02
C GLY A 73 -16.11 9.06 0.90
N VAL A 74 -15.48 8.01 1.41
CA VAL A 74 -14.32 8.10 2.31
C VAL A 74 -13.02 7.96 1.52
N GLY A 75 -12.07 8.88 1.76
CA GLY A 75 -10.79 8.85 1.07
C GLY A 75 -9.67 9.53 1.85
N GLY A 76 -8.47 9.48 1.29
CA GLY A 76 -7.26 9.96 1.95
C GLY A 76 -6.69 8.99 2.98
N LEU A 77 -7.15 7.74 2.96
CA LEU A 77 -6.72 6.70 3.89
C LEU A 77 -5.55 5.89 3.34
N TYR A 78 -4.82 5.27 4.25
CA TYR A 78 -3.90 4.16 3.97
C TYR A 78 -4.55 2.87 4.49
N LEU A 79 -4.72 1.90 3.59
CA LEU A 79 -5.50 0.69 3.83
C LEU A 79 -4.59 -0.54 3.76
N GLU A 80 -4.69 -1.41 4.75
CA GLU A 80 -3.99 -2.70 4.80
C GLU A 80 -4.87 -3.76 5.47
N ASN A 81 -4.73 -5.01 5.06
CA ASN A 81 -5.45 -6.14 5.68
C ASN A 81 -6.97 -5.91 5.81
N CYS A 82 -7.60 -5.32 4.77
CA CYS A 82 -9.03 -4.94 4.76
C CYS A 82 -9.41 -4.05 5.96
N ASN A 83 -8.53 -3.12 6.34
CA ASN A 83 -8.77 -2.15 7.41
C ASN A 83 -8.01 -0.84 7.13
N GLN A 84 -8.37 0.23 7.81
CA GLN A 84 -7.53 1.41 7.88
C GLN A 84 -6.28 1.08 8.70
N ALA A 85 -5.11 1.40 8.16
CA ALA A 85 -3.84 1.11 8.82
C ALA A 85 -3.71 1.88 10.15
N ALA A 86 -3.24 1.17 11.17
CA ALA A 86 -2.84 1.79 12.42
C ALA A 86 -1.57 2.64 12.23
N PRO A 87 -1.24 3.55 13.16
CA PRO A 87 0.06 4.21 13.15
C PRO A 87 1.20 3.18 13.19
N TRP A 88 2.25 3.44 12.41
CA TRP A 88 3.43 2.60 12.40
C TRP A 88 4.10 2.54 13.77
N THR A 89 4.60 1.37 14.15
CA THR A 89 5.40 1.16 15.35
C THR A 89 6.66 0.34 15.08
N LYS A 90 7.64 0.43 15.97
CA LYS A 90 8.89 -0.34 15.84
C LYS A 90 8.68 -1.85 16.04
N GLU A 91 7.67 -2.22 16.79
CA GLU A 91 7.30 -3.60 17.10
C GLU A 91 6.65 -4.31 15.91
N ALA A 92 6.06 -3.53 14.98
CA ALA A 92 5.45 -4.03 13.75
C ALA A 92 6.03 -3.29 12.52
N PRO A 93 7.32 -3.48 12.19
CA PRO A 93 8.03 -2.65 11.22
C PRO A 93 7.50 -2.75 9.79
N PHE A 94 6.74 -3.80 9.47
CA PHE A 94 6.14 -4.04 8.13
C PHE A 94 4.65 -3.72 8.05
N ALA A 95 4.07 -3.10 9.09
CA ALA A 95 2.66 -2.74 9.14
C ALA A 95 2.50 -1.28 9.59
N GLY A 96 1.31 -0.73 9.33
CA GLY A 96 0.97 0.61 9.77
C GLY A 96 1.39 1.72 8.81
N VAL A 97 0.91 2.92 9.09
CA VAL A 97 1.14 4.13 8.30
C VAL A 97 2.11 5.07 9.00
N MET A 98 3.15 5.48 8.28
CA MET A 98 4.14 6.43 8.79
C MET A 98 3.53 7.83 8.93
N PRO A 99 3.90 8.62 9.97
CA PRO A 99 3.33 9.95 10.21
C PRO A 99 3.43 10.89 9.00
N HIS A 100 4.54 10.87 8.26
CA HIS A 100 4.74 11.73 7.09
C HIS A 100 3.75 11.45 5.94
N ALA A 101 3.21 10.22 5.85
CA ALA A 101 2.20 9.87 4.85
C ALA A 101 0.83 10.49 5.13
N LEU A 102 0.61 10.91 6.37
CA LEU A 102 -0.62 11.58 6.82
C LEU A 102 -0.46 13.09 6.99
N ASP A 103 0.75 13.63 6.75
CA ASP A 103 1.05 15.04 6.88
C ASP A 103 0.46 15.86 5.70
N PRO A 104 -0.48 16.78 5.97
CA PRO A 104 -1.11 17.57 4.92
C PRO A 104 -0.15 18.53 4.21
N ASP A 105 0.85 19.07 4.91
CA ASP A 105 1.79 20.02 4.32
C ASP A 105 2.76 19.30 3.37
N SER A 106 3.21 18.11 3.72
CA SER A 106 3.99 17.24 2.83
C SER A 106 3.17 16.83 1.59
N ALA A 107 1.88 16.55 1.75
CA ALA A 107 1.00 16.23 0.63
C ALA A 107 0.81 17.43 -0.33
N GLU A 108 0.70 18.65 0.19
CA GLU A 108 0.62 19.88 -0.63
C GLU A 108 1.94 20.14 -1.39
N ARG A 109 3.08 20.01 -0.71
CA ARG A 109 4.40 20.17 -1.34
C ARG A 109 4.63 19.13 -2.45
N LEU A 110 4.28 17.88 -2.19
CA LEU A 110 4.37 16.82 -3.21
C LEU A 110 3.48 17.11 -4.41
N TRP A 111 2.27 17.60 -4.17
CA TRP A 111 1.36 18.00 -5.26
C TRP A 111 1.95 19.10 -6.13
N ALA A 112 2.43 20.19 -5.50
CA ALA A 112 3.03 21.33 -6.21
C ALA A 112 4.23 20.88 -7.06
N LEU A 113 5.14 20.09 -6.48
CA LEU A 113 6.29 19.53 -7.19
C LEU A 113 5.87 18.64 -8.37
N SER A 114 4.83 17.81 -8.17
CA SER A 114 4.34 16.92 -9.24
C SER A 114 3.78 17.71 -10.41
N VAL A 115 2.97 18.74 -10.14
CA VAL A 115 2.40 19.63 -11.18
C VAL A 115 3.51 20.32 -11.96
N GLU A 116 4.50 20.88 -11.27
CA GLU A 116 5.67 21.51 -11.88
C GLU A 116 6.44 20.53 -12.80
N THR A 117 6.70 19.31 -12.27
CA THR A 117 7.47 18.29 -12.99
C THR A 117 6.79 17.79 -14.26
N VAL A 118 5.47 17.64 -14.27
CA VAL A 118 4.74 17.17 -15.45
C VAL A 118 4.29 18.31 -16.38
N GLY A 119 4.57 19.56 -16.04
CA GLY A 119 4.19 20.72 -16.84
C GLY A 119 2.68 20.94 -16.93
N ALA A 120 1.90 20.42 -15.97
CA ALA A 120 0.46 20.61 -15.89
C ALA A 120 0.17 21.91 -15.12
N GLY A 121 0.22 23.03 -15.79
CA GLY A 121 -0.15 24.35 -15.32
C GLY A 121 -1.33 24.90 -16.12
#